data_bd8312986a889dce2fe56f2b4e437904
#
_entry.id   bd8312986a889dce2fe56f2b4e437904
#
_cell.length_a   1.000
_cell.length_b   1.000
_cell.length_c   1.000
_cell.angle_alpha   90.00
_cell.angle_beta   90.00
_cell.angle_gamma   90.00
#
_symmetry.space_group_name_H-M   'P 1'
#
loop_
_entity.id
_entity.type
_entity.pdbx_description
1 polymer ?
#
loop_
_entity_poly.entity_id
_entity_poly.type
_entity_poly.pdbx_seq_one_letter_code
_entity_poly.pdbx_strand_id
1 'polypeptide(L)'
;VVTSGGIGPTPDDITYESIAKAFGKEPLEYNDETLRRMEIAIRHRYKDIPATDDVREAQKRMALFPRESEVIFPTEQLWVPVVRVNGNVCILPGIPSLFEALLHAMQPYLHLDPNMPRPIRCLIQTSLPESVISPVRSWKTVFLLIHVTAIEATDPVR
;
A
#
# COMPACT_ATOMS: atom_id res chain seq x y z
N VAL A 1 4.59 5.00 -5.77
CA VAL A 1 3.22 4.46 -5.64
C VAL A 1 3.13 3.70 -4.34
N VAL A 2 2.00 3.83 -3.62
CA VAL A 2 1.70 3.04 -2.41
C VAL A 2 0.42 2.24 -2.69
N THR A 3 0.45 0.93 -2.43
CA THR A 3 -0.73 0.06 -2.49
C THR A 3 -1.12 -0.37 -1.08
N SER A 4 -2.37 -0.73 -0.87
CA SER A 4 -2.90 -1.14 0.42
C SER A 4 -3.77 -2.37 0.27
N GLY A 5 -3.44 -3.43 1.01
CA GLY A 5 -4.21 -4.67 1.09
C GLY A 5 -3.89 -5.74 0.04
N GLY A 6 -4.63 -6.84 0.09
CA GLY A 6 -4.46 -8.00 -0.79
C GLY A 6 -3.16 -8.77 -0.56
N ILE A 7 -2.64 -8.78 0.68
CA ILE A 7 -1.39 -9.44 1.07
C ILE A 7 -1.56 -10.44 2.22
N GLY A 8 -2.79 -10.83 2.49
CA GLY A 8 -3.13 -11.81 3.51
C GLY A 8 -2.93 -13.26 3.06
N PRO A 9 -3.41 -14.21 3.89
CA PRO A 9 -3.25 -15.65 3.62
C PRO A 9 -4.33 -16.24 2.72
N THR A 10 -5.36 -15.46 2.35
CA THR A 10 -6.53 -15.98 1.64
C THR A 10 -6.31 -16.02 0.11
N PRO A 11 -7.04 -16.83 -0.65
CA PRO A 11 -6.82 -16.98 -2.10
C PRO A 11 -7.09 -15.72 -2.92
N ASP A 12 -7.86 -14.78 -2.40
CA ASP A 12 -8.15 -13.48 -3.00
C ASP A 12 -7.06 -12.41 -2.72
N ASP A 13 -6.10 -12.71 -1.85
CA ASP A 13 -4.93 -11.89 -1.61
C ASP A 13 -3.88 -12.10 -2.71
N ILE A 14 -4.05 -11.40 -3.83
CA ILE A 14 -3.24 -11.57 -5.05
C ILE A 14 -2.33 -10.37 -5.37
N THR A 15 -2.16 -9.42 -4.45
CA THR A 15 -1.41 -8.18 -4.71
C THR A 15 0.05 -8.46 -5.06
N TYR A 16 0.73 -9.34 -4.31
CA TYR A 16 2.14 -9.68 -4.60
C TYR A 16 2.29 -10.36 -5.96
N GLU A 17 1.42 -11.31 -6.29
CA GLU A 17 1.43 -12.02 -7.57
C GLU A 17 1.16 -11.06 -8.74
N SER A 18 0.17 -10.19 -8.60
CA SER A 18 -0.22 -9.23 -9.63
C SER A 18 0.89 -8.23 -9.93
N ILE A 19 1.54 -7.71 -8.87
CA ILE A 19 2.64 -6.76 -9.02
C ILE A 19 3.89 -7.46 -9.56
N ALA A 20 4.19 -8.68 -9.09
CA ALA A 20 5.29 -9.47 -9.64
C ALA A 20 5.14 -9.68 -11.15
N LYS A 21 3.95 -10.08 -11.58
CA LYS A 21 3.63 -10.26 -13.00
C LYS A 21 3.77 -8.96 -13.80
N ALA A 22 3.26 -7.85 -13.27
CA ALA A 22 3.31 -6.55 -13.94
C ALA A 22 4.74 -6.05 -14.15
N PHE A 23 5.68 -6.39 -13.26
CA PHE A 23 7.08 -5.96 -13.32
C PHE A 23 8.05 -7.06 -13.77
N GLY A 24 7.57 -8.25 -14.16
CA GLY A 24 8.43 -9.38 -14.54
C GLY A 24 9.30 -9.90 -13.40
N LYS A 25 8.79 -9.81 -12.16
CA LYS A 25 9.48 -10.25 -10.94
C LYS A 25 8.94 -11.58 -10.41
N GLU A 26 8.59 -12.47 -11.32
CA GLU A 26 8.23 -13.86 -11.03
C GLU A 26 9.46 -14.77 -11.12
N PRO A 27 9.49 -15.93 -10.43
CA PRO A 27 8.53 -16.36 -9.42
C PRO A 27 8.63 -15.56 -8.12
N LEU A 28 7.60 -15.68 -7.26
CA LEU A 28 7.68 -15.17 -5.90
C LEU A 28 8.67 -16.00 -5.08
N GLU A 29 9.33 -15.37 -4.12
CA GLU A 29 10.32 -16.00 -3.25
C GLU A 29 10.00 -15.77 -1.78
N TYR A 30 10.24 -16.78 -0.94
CA TYR A 30 10.08 -16.65 0.50
C TYR A 30 11.13 -15.74 1.11
N ASN A 31 10.70 -14.90 2.03
CA ASN A 31 11.60 -14.08 2.82
C ASN A 31 11.76 -14.66 4.23
N ASP A 32 12.93 -15.17 4.54
CA ASP A 32 13.24 -15.87 5.79
C ASP A 32 13.05 -14.97 7.03
N GLU A 33 13.43 -13.71 6.94
CA GLU A 33 13.27 -12.77 8.06
C GLU A 33 11.79 -12.50 8.36
N THR A 34 10.97 -12.36 7.33
CA THR A 34 9.51 -12.23 7.50
C THR A 34 8.92 -13.49 8.12
N LEU A 35 9.32 -14.67 7.65
CA LEU A 35 8.88 -15.95 8.22
C LEU A 35 9.25 -16.04 9.71
N ARG A 36 10.49 -15.71 10.05
CA ARG A 36 10.98 -15.72 11.44
C ARG A 36 10.18 -14.75 12.34
N ARG A 37 9.99 -13.51 11.90
CA ARG A 37 9.23 -12.49 12.66
C ARG A 37 7.78 -12.88 12.82
N MET A 38 7.17 -13.39 11.75
CA MET A 38 5.78 -13.86 11.75
C MET A 38 5.59 -15.03 12.73
N GLU A 39 6.50 -16.00 12.75
CA GLU A 39 6.43 -17.14 13.68
C GLU A 39 6.47 -16.67 15.13
N ILE A 40 7.34 -15.73 15.48
CA ILE A 40 7.40 -15.14 16.82
C ILE A 40 6.08 -14.45 17.19
N ALA A 41 5.54 -13.63 16.27
CA ALA A 41 4.30 -12.89 16.48
C ALA A 41 3.10 -13.83 16.67
N ILE A 42 2.99 -14.86 15.83
CA ILE A 42 1.92 -15.87 15.90
C ILE A 42 2.00 -16.65 17.21
N ARG A 43 3.20 -17.08 17.61
CA ARG A 43 3.43 -17.81 18.86
C ARG A 43 3.00 -17.02 20.09
N HIS A 44 3.21 -15.70 20.07
CA HIS A 44 2.76 -14.82 21.15
C HIS A 44 1.25 -14.62 21.17
N ARG A 45 0.61 -14.49 19.99
CA ARG A 45 -0.81 -14.13 19.87
C ARG A 45 -1.76 -15.32 20.00
N TYR A 46 -1.32 -16.51 19.59
CA TYR A 46 -2.17 -17.70 19.45
C TYR A 46 -1.61 -18.89 20.22
N LYS A 47 -1.10 -18.65 21.45
CA LYS A 47 -0.47 -19.67 22.31
C LYS A 47 -1.32 -20.92 22.49
N ASP A 48 -2.64 -20.77 22.53
CA ASP A 48 -3.58 -21.80 22.89
C ASP A 48 -4.37 -22.36 21.68
N ILE A 49 -4.08 -21.90 20.46
CA ILE A 49 -4.76 -22.37 19.24
C ILE A 49 -3.78 -23.26 18.47
N PRO A 50 -4.02 -24.58 18.39
CA PRO A 50 -3.19 -25.44 17.57
C PRO A 50 -3.40 -25.11 16.08
N ALA A 51 -2.34 -24.64 15.42
CA ALA A 51 -2.37 -24.42 13.98
C ALA A 51 -2.20 -25.77 13.27
N THR A 52 -3.14 -26.10 12.37
CA THR A 52 -3.00 -27.20 11.42
C THR A 52 -1.92 -26.87 10.38
N ASP A 53 -1.43 -27.88 9.67
CA ASP A 53 -0.43 -27.67 8.62
C ASP A 53 -0.97 -26.77 7.51
N ASP A 54 -2.25 -26.89 7.16
CA ASP A 54 -2.91 -26.04 6.17
C ASP A 54 -2.92 -24.56 6.59
N VAL A 55 -3.17 -24.28 7.88
CA VAL A 55 -3.11 -22.91 8.41
C VAL A 55 -1.69 -22.36 8.35
N ARG A 56 -0.69 -23.18 8.64
CA ARG A 56 0.72 -22.77 8.56
C ARG A 56 1.15 -22.48 7.12
N GLU A 57 0.74 -23.31 6.18
CA GLU A 57 1.03 -23.07 4.76
C GLU A 57 0.35 -21.81 4.24
N ALA A 58 -0.92 -21.58 4.61
CA ALA A 58 -1.62 -20.34 4.28
C ALA A 58 -0.90 -19.11 4.88
N GLN A 59 -0.42 -19.20 6.11
CA GLN A 59 0.34 -18.12 6.75
C GLN A 59 1.66 -17.83 6.03
N LYS A 60 2.38 -18.85 5.58
CA LYS A 60 3.66 -18.67 4.85
C LYS A 60 3.49 -17.87 3.57
N ARG A 61 2.33 -17.92 2.91
CA ARG A 61 2.06 -17.09 1.73
C ARG A 61 2.24 -15.60 1.98
N MET A 62 2.00 -15.13 3.21
CA MET A 62 2.21 -13.73 3.58
C MET A 62 3.69 -13.29 3.60
N ALA A 63 4.61 -14.23 3.49
CA ALA A 63 6.05 -13.98 3.38
C ALA A 63 6.62 -14.31 1.99
N LEU A 64 5.75 -14.49 1.00
CA LEU A 64 6.10 -14.81 -0.37
C LEU A 64 6.05 -13.54 -1.21
N PHE A 65 7.22 -13.01 -1.60
CA PHE A 65 7.35 -11.69 -2.21
C PHE A 65 7.86 -11.75 -3.65
N PRO A 66 7.58 -10.70 -4.46
CA PRO A 66 8.17 -10.59 -5.79
C PRO A 66 9.70 -10.67 -5.73
N ARG A 67 10.29 -11.43 -6.65
CA ARG A 67 11.75 -11.58 -6.75
C ARG A 67 12.45 -10.22 -6.87
N GLU A 68 13.62 -10.10 -6.26
CA GLU A 68 14.41 -8.87 -6.26
C GLU A 68 13.68 -7.66 -5.65
N SER A 69 12.66 -7.89 -4.84
CA SER A 69 12.04 -6.82 -4.07
C SER A 69 12.89 -6.45 -2.86
N GLU A 70 12.80 -5.19 -2.46
CA GLU A 70 13.38 -4.72 -1.21
C GLU A 70 12.37 -4.91 -0.08
N VAL A 71 12.75 -5.67 0.94
CA VAL A 71 11.91 -5.94 2.11
C VAL A 71 12.37 -5.04 3.25
N ILE A 72 11.52 -4.08 3.63
CA ILE A 72 11.84 -3.04 4.59
C ILE A 72 11.05 -3.29 5.86
N PHE A 73 11.75 -3.37 7.00
CA PHE A 73 11.16 -3.39 8.33
C PHE A 73 11.37 -2.03 8.99
N PRO A 74 10.48 -1.07 8.77
CA PRO A 74 10.70 0.30 9.25
C PRO A 74 10.56 0.43 10.78
N THR A 75 10.04 -0.61 11.43
CA THR A 75 9.94 -0.71 12.90
C THR A 75 10.12 -2.16 13.36
N GLU A 76 10.76 -2.34 14.49
CA GLU A 76 10.93 -3.67 15.10
C GLU A 76 9.65 -4.22 15.75
N GLN A 77 8.69 -3.36 16.03
CA GLN A 77 7.45 -3.71 16.72
C GLN A 77 6.47 -4.47 15.81
N LEU A 78 6.62 -4.36 14.50
CA LEU A 78 5.76 -5.01 13.52
C LEU A 78 6.53 -6.10 12.78
N TRP A 79 5.90 -7.25 12.65
CA TRP A 79 6.45 -8.35 11.86
C TRP A 79 6.19 -8.20 10.35
N VAL A 80 5.15 -7.45 9.98
CA VAL A 80 4.78 -7.20 8.59
C VAL A 80 5.72 -6.16 8.01
N PRO A 81 6.45 -6.48 6.93
CA PRO A 81 7.30 -5.51 6.26
C PRO A 81 6.52 -4.65 5.28
N VAL A 82 7.18 -3.62 4.79
CA VAL A 82 6.83 -2.98 3.53
C VAL A 82 7.68 -3.61 2.43
N VAL A 83 7.03 -4.08 1.37
CA VAL A 83 7.73 -4.67 0.22
C VAL A 83 7.79 -3.64 -0.90
N ARG A 84 9.01 -3.25 -1.28
CA ARG A 84 9.24 -2.27 -2.34
C ARG A 84 9.70 -2.96 -3.63
N VAL A 85 8.88 -2.89 -4.66
CA VAL A 85 9.13 -3.47 -5.97
C VAL A 85 9.57 -2.38 -6.92
N ASN A 86 10.59 -2.69 -7.75
CA ASN A 86 11.13 -1.78 -8.77
C ASN A 86 11.51 -0.38 -8.23
N GLY A 87 11.85 -0.27 -6.94
CA GLY A 87 12.27 0.96 -6.28
C GLY A 87 11.17 2.01 -6.09
N ASN A 88 9.99 1.83 -6.65
CA ASN A 88 8.95 2.87 -6.70
C ASN A 88 7.52 2.41 -6.32
N VAL A 89 7.29 1.13 -6.12
CA VAL A 89 6.00 0.60 -5.66
C VAL A 89 6.16 0.01 -4.27
N CYS A 90 5.56 0.63 -3.27
CA CYS A 90 5.54 0.16 -1.88
C CYS A 90 4.22 -0.54 -1.58
N ILE A 91 4.29 -1.80 -1.18
CA ILE A 91 3.13 -2.64 -0.89
C ILE A 91 2.97 -2.70 0.63
N LEU A 92 1.80 -2.26 1.12
CA LEU A 92 1.46 -2.18 2.54
C LEU A 92 0.21 -3.03 2.85
N PRO A 93 0.02 -3.44 4.12
CA PRO A 93 -1.19 -4.15 4.55
C PRO A 93 -2.45 -3.29 4.44
N GLY A 94 -3.62 -3.96 4.34
CA GLY A 94 -4.92 -3.29 4.27
C GLY A 94 -5.53 -2.93 5.63
N ILE A 95 -4.97 -3.42 6.75
CA ILE A 95 -5.45 -3.12 8.10
C ILE A 95 -5.09 -1.66 8.42
N PRO A 96 -6.08 -0.76 8.68
CA PRO A 96 -5.81 0.68 8.79
C PRO A 96 -4.72 1.04 9.78
N SER A 97 -4.75 0.46 11.00
CA SER A 97 -3.75 0.75 12.03
C SER A 97 -2.33 0.32 11.65
N LEU A 98 -2.18 -0.82 10.95
CA LEU A 98 -0.89 -1.27 10.43
C LEU A 98 -0.42 -0.41 9.26
N PHE A 99 -1.34 -0.08 8.36
CA PHE A 99 -1.05 0.79 7.22
C PHE A 99 -0.51 2.14 7.68
N GLU A 100 -1.21 2.82 8.60
CA GLU A 100 -0.80 4.12 9.15
C GLU A 100 0.55 4.04 9.85
N ALA A 101 0.74 3.05 10.73
CA ALA A 101 1.99 2.88 11.45
C ALA A 101 3.18 2.65 10.50
N LEU A 102 3.02 1.78 9.50
CA LEU A 102 4.05 1.51 8.51
C LEU A 102 4.31 2.72 7.60
N LEU A 103 3.26 3.43 7.17
CA LEU A 103 3.40 4.61 6.32
C LEU A 103 4.19 5.71 7.03
N HIS A 104 3.91 5.96 8.32
CA HIS A 104 4.67 6.92 9.13
C HIS A 104 6.13 6.48 9.30
N ALA A 105 6.35 5.21 9.63
CA ALA A 105 7.69 4.68 9.84
C ALA A 105 8.51 4.60 8.53
N MET A 106 7.85 4.59 7.37
CA MET A 106 8.50 4.59 6.05
C MET A 106 9.09 5.93 5.62
N GLN A 107 8.77 7.04 6.27
CA GLN A 107 9.23 8.37 5.85
C GLN A 107 10.74 8.46 5.60
N PRO A 108 11.64 7.91 6.46
CA PRO A 108 13.08 7.95 6.22
C PRO A 108 13.54 7.16 4.99
N TYR A 109 12.73 6.18 4.55
CA TYR A 109 13.02 5.32 3.40
C TYR A 109 12.46 5.87 2.07
N LEU A 110 11.66 6.94 2.15
CA LEU A 110 11.14 7.63 0.98
C LEU A 110 12.12 8.73 0.59
N HIS A 111 12.76 8.57 -0.56
CA HIS A 111 13.62 9.61 -1.12
C HIS A 111 12.76 10.75 -1.67
N LEU A 112 12.22 11.58 -0.77
CA LEU A 112 11.44 12.75 -1.14
C LEU A 112 12.39 13.92 -1.37
N ASP A 113 12.27 14.57 -2.52
CA ASP A 113 13.00 15.83 -2.76
C ASP A 113 12.41 16.93 -1.86
N PRO A 114 13.19 17.50 -0.91
CA PRO A 114 12.69 18.55 -0.03
C PRO A 114 12.30 19.82 -0.79
N ASN A 115 12.81 20.01 -2.02
CA ASN A 115 12.51 21.15 -2.87
C ASN A 115 11.32 20.89 -3.82
N MET A 116 10.73 19.70 -3.78
CA MET A 116 9.55 19.40 -4.60
C MET A 116 8.40 20.34 -4.21
N PRO A 117 7.81 21.07 -5.17
CA PRO A 117 6.68 21.93 -4.88
C PRO A 117 5.54 21.11 -4.28
N ARG A 118 4.94 21.61 -3.20
CA ARG A 118 3.81 20.94 -2.57
C ARG A 118 2.66 20.81 -3.56
N PRO A 119 2.04 19.62 -3.70
CA PRO A 119 0.90 19.48 -4.57
C PRO A 119 -0.25 20.37 -4.06
N ILE A 120 -0.88 21.09 -4.97
CA ILE A 120 -2.07 21.87 -4.67
C ILE A 120 -3.26 20.92 -4.79
N ARG A 121 -4.06 20.83 -3.72
CA ARG A 121 -5.31 20.07 -3.73
C ARG A 121 -6.47 21.06 -3.96
N CYS A 122 -7.14 20.92 -5.10
CA CYS A 122 -8.37 21.66 -5.38
C CYS A 122 -9.56 20.71 -5.18
N LEU A 123 -10.52 21.11 -4.35
CA LEU A 123 -11.80 20.43 -4.22
C LEU A 123 -12.80 21.13 -5.15
N ILE A 124 -13.32 20.39 -6.12
CA ILE A 124 -14.33 20.90 -7.05
C ILE A 124 -15.64 20.22 -6.70
N GLN A 125 -16.61 21.00 -6.24
CA GLN A 125 -17.97 20.54 -5.99
C GLN A 125 -18.85 20.87 -7.20
N THR A 126 -19.63 19.92 -7.65
CA THR A 126 -20.55 20.09 -8.79
C THR A 126 -21.89 19.46 -8.47
N SER A 127 -22.97 20.06 -8.99
CA SER A 127 -24.32 19.51 -8.97
C SER A 127 -24.64 18.62 -10.18
N LEU A 128 -23.68 18.52 -11.13
CA LEU A 128 -23.86 17.69 -12.31
C LEU A 128 -23.69 16.21 -11.99
N PRO A 129 -24.50 15.31 -12.57
CA PRO A 129 -24.33 13.88 -12.39
C PRO A 129 -23.01 13.38 -13.01
N GLU A 130 -22.44 12.34 -12.44
CA GLU A 130 -21.16 11.74 -12.84
C GLU A 130 -21.10 11.41 -14.35
N SER A 131 -22.19 10.92 -14.91
CA SER A 131 -22.31 10.60 -16.33
C SER A 131 -22.08 11.80 -17.27
N VAL A 132 -22.34 13.02 -16.79
CA VAL A 132 -22.11 14.26 -17.55
C VAL A 132 -20.67 14.72 -17.41
N ILE A 133 -20.01 14.41 -16.29
CA ILE A 133 -18.65 14.85 -15.98
C ILE A 133 -17.61 13.85 -16.52
N SER A 134 -17.93 12.56 -16.54
CA SER A 134 -17.01 11.49 -16.91
C SER A 134 -16.38 11.59 -18.32
N PRO A 135 -17.02 12.20 -19.36
CA PRO A 135 -16.39 12.42 -20.66
C PRO A 135 -15.25 13.43 -20.63
N VAL A 136 -15.13 14.22 -19.57
CA VAL A 136 -14.07 15.22 -19.44
C VAL A 136 -12.73 14.52 -19.17
N ARG A 137 -12.01 14.16 -20.23
CA ARG A 137 -10.73 13.43 -20.18
C ARG A 137 -9.51 14.32 -19.95
N SER A 138 -9.67 15.63 -19.91
CA SER A 138 -8.56 16.58 -19.81
C SER A 138 -8.87 17.69 -18.82
N TRP A 139 -7.94 17.97 -17.91
CA TRP A 139 -8.02 19.09 -16.97
C TRP A 139 -8.22 20.44 -17.66
N LYS A 140 -7.75 20.58 -18.90
CA LYS A 140 -7.98 21.80 -19.71
C LYS A 140 -9.45 22.01 -20.06
N THR A 141 -10.23 20.94 -20.15
CA THR A 141 -11.65 21.00 -20.46
C THR A 141 -12.50 21.23 -19.22
N VAL A 142 -12.04 20.81 -18.02
CA VAL A 142 -12.72 21.05 -16.75
C VAL A 142 -12.87 22.54 -16.48
N PHE A 143 -11.84 23.35 -16.77
CA PHE A 143 -11.90 24.80 -16.62
C PHE A 143 -12.94 25.50 -17.50
N LEU A 144 -13.34 24.88 -18.61
CA LEU A 144 -14.32 25.47 -19.55
C LEU A 144 -15.77 25.13 -19.21
N LEU A 145 -16.02 24.04 -18.47
CA LEU A 145 -17.37 23.54 -18.19
C LEU A 145 -17.88 23.79 -16.76
N ILE A 146 -16.98 24.12 -15.84
CA ILE A 146 -17.35 24.35 -14.44
C ILE A 146 -17.27 25.85 -14.17
N HIS A 147 -18.43 26.50 -13.97
CA HIS A 147 -18.49 27.79 -13.33
C HIS A 147 -18.02 27.60 -11.89
N VAL A 148 -16.79 27.94 -11.62
CA VAL A 148 -16.21 27.90 -10.26
C VAL A 148 -16.83 29.06 -9.47
N THR A 149 -17.83 28.76 -8.66
CA THR A 149 -18.49 29.76 -7.82
C THR A 149 -17.75 30.05 -6.51
N ALA A 150 -16.82 29.20 -6.10
CA ALA A 150 -15.90 29.48 -4.98
C ALA A 150 -14.70 28.53 -5.02
N ILE A 151 -13.52 29.07 -4.95
CA ILE A 151 -12.31 28.35 -4.54
C ILE A 151 -12.04 28.78 -3.11
N GLU A 152 -12.41 27.97 -2.16
CA GLU A 152 -11.86 28.09 -0.80
C GLU A 152 -10.58 27.27 -0.77
N ALA A 153 -9.43 27.95 -0.76
CA ALA A 153 -8.17 27.36 -0.42
C ALA A 153 -8.20 27.08 1.10
N THR A 154 -8.50 25.84 1.48
CA THR A 154 -8.29 25.45 2.87
C THR A 154 -6.80 25.22 3.06
N ASP A 155 -6.16 26.04 3.89
CA ASP A 155 -4.82 25.83 4.38
C ASP A 155 -4.72 24.42 4.98
N PRO A 156 -3.68 23.64 4.65
CA PRO A 156 -3.49 22.31 5.25
C PRO A 156 -3.24 22.52 6.74
N VAL A 157 -4.07 21.87 7.54
CA VAL A 157 -3.99 21.79 8.99
C VAL A 157 -2.54 21.56 9.45
N ARG A 158 -2.15 22.34 10.46
CA ARG A 158 -0.89 22.29 11.20
C ARG A 158 -0.60 20.89 11.76
#